data_660090b89dc36e8639aa6c347eaa4001
#
_entry.id   660090b89dc36e8639aa6c347eaa4001
#
_cell.length_a   1.000
_cell.length_b   1.000
_cell.length_c   1.000
_cell.angle_alpha   90.00
_cell.angle_beta   90.00
_cell.angle_gamma   90.00
#
_symmetry.space_group_name_H-M   'P 1'
#
loop_
_entity.id
_entity.type
_entity.pdbx_description
1 polymer ?
#
loop_
_entity_poly.entity_id
_entity_poly.type
_entity_poly.pdbx_seq_one_letter_code
_entity_poly.pdbx_strand_id
1 'polypeptide(L)'
;MPKVVPEYKEEARSRILETANQVFNEKGYRQATMDDVAKKIGVSKGALYLYFPSKEDLFEAICRTQPLALKEILYSSFSDGKNPVGSASGFFDKMLKQYGSNPGLGFEIFSEASRNPVLRRVLRKTQDEFTGVLTGFLEQMRKKQLVSADLDLVSLARALIALYNGLESMLVSGLSVDEARRAWLEGLKAMFMHSNTHLHSQL
;
A
#
# COMPACT_ATOMS: atom_id res chain seq x y z
N MET A 1 -15.92 38.15 -2.41
CA MET A 1 -15.17 36.98 -2.88
C MET A 1 -16.18 35.84 -3.03
N PRO A 2 -16.28 35.18 -4.21
CA PRO A 2 -17.19 34.04 -4.36
C PRO A 2 -16.74 32.95 -3.41
N LYS A 3 -17.66 32.41 -2.58
CA LYS A 3 -17.43 31.21 -1.77
C LYS A 3 -17.20 30.08 -2.75
N VAL A 4 -15.97 29.58 -2.83
CA VAL A 4 -15.65 28.34 -3.58
C VAL A 4 -16.47 27.22 -2.95
N VAL A 5 -17.32 26.60 -3.75
CA VAL A 5 -18.19 25.51 -3.32
C VAL A 5 -17.31 24.39 -2.74
N PRO A 6 -17.66 23.77 -1.61
CA PRO A 6 -16.85 22.70 -0.98
C PRO A 6 -16.46 21.57 -1.95
N GLU A 7 -17.37 21.16 -2.82
CA GLU A 7 -17.14 20.17 -3.87
C GLU A 7 -15.97 20.52 -4.80
N TYR A 8 -15.86 21.76 -5.22
CA TYR A 8 -14.77 22.23 -6.08
C TYR A 8 -13.41 22.15 -5.38
N LYS A 9 -13.37 22.37 -4.06
CA LYS A 9 -12.13 22.22 -3.27
C LYS A 9 -11.66 20.77 -3.20
N GLU A 10 -12.56 19.83 -2.99
CA GLU A 10 -12.22 18.40 -2.91
C GLU A 10 -11.79 17.86 -4.29
N GLU A 11 -12.44 18.26 -5.35
CA GLU A 11 -12.04 17.90 -6.71
C GLU A 11 -10.64 18.44 -7.05
N ALA A 12 -10.38 19.72 -6.75
CA ALA A 12 -9.06 20.32 -6.93
C ALA A 12 -7.99 19.60 -6.09
N ARG A 13 -8.33 19.22 -4.83
CA ARG A 13 -7.44 18.48 -3.95
C ARG A 13 -7.10 17.10 -4.51
N SER A 14 -8.09 16.36 -5.00
CA SER A 14 -7.90 15.04 -5.62
C SER A 14 -7.00 15.12 -6.85
N ARG A 15 -7.23 16.09 -7.73
CA ARG A 15 -6.38 16.31 -8.90
C ARG A 15 -4.92 16.64 -8.54
N ILE A 16 -4.71 17.42 -7.47
CA ILE A 16 -3.37 17.71 -6.95
C ILE A 16 -2.70 16.42 -6.47
N LEU A 17 -3.40 15.58 -5.71
CA LEU A 17 -2.84 14.33 -5.19
C LEU A 17 -2.48 13.35 -6.32
N GLU A 18 -3.34 13.18 -7.33
CA GLU A 18 -3.06 12.35 -8.50
C GLU A 18 -1.82 12.84 -9.26
N THR A 19 -1.76 14.16 -9.53
CA THR A 19 -0.62 14.76 -10.22
C THR A 19 0.67 14.63 -9.42
N ALA A 20 0.62 14.83 -8.10
CA ALA A 20 1.76 14.70 -7.21
C ALA A 20 2.27 13.24 -7.17
N ASN A 21 1.36 12.27 -7.10
CA ASN A 21 1.71 10.86 -7.17
C ASN A 21 2.43 10.51 -8.48
N GLN A 22 1.95 11.06 -9.62
CA GLN A 22 2.64 10.90 -10.91
C GLN A 22 4.05 11.51 -10.89
N VAL A 23 4.19 12.75 -10.37
CA VAL A 23 5.49 13.41 -10.27
C VAL A 23 6.47 12.64 -9.39
N PHE A 24 6.01 12.11 -8.25
CA PHE A 24 6.85 11.28 -7.39
C PHE A 24 7.25 9.96 -8.07
N ASN A 25 6.37 9.33 -8.84
CA ASN A 25 6.69 8.12 -9.59
C ASN A 25 7.70 8.39 -10.74
N GLU A 26 7.59 9.54 -11.41
CA GLU A 26 8.47 9.88 -12.55
C GLU A 26 9.87 10.34 -12.11
N LYS A 27 9.96 11.13 -11.05
CA LYS A 27 11.20 11.80 -10.61
C LYS A 27 11.82 11.20 -9.34
N GLY A 28 11.12 10.34 -8.65
CA GLY A 28 11.44 9.97 -7.26
C GLY A 28 11.01 11.05 -6.26
N TYR A 29 10.86 10.64 -5.00
CA TYR A 29 10.46 11.57 -3.93
C TYR A 29 11.49 12.68 -3.68
N ARG A 30 12.78 12.35 -3.67
CA ARG A 30 13.85 13.30 -3.34
C ARG A 30 13.96 14.44 -4.35
N GLN A 31 13.93 14.09 -5.64
CA GLN A 31 14.13 15.07 -6.73
C GLN A 31 12.85 15.84 -7.05
N ALA A 32 11.68 15.28 -6.78
CA ALA A 32 10.41 15.95 -7.00
C ALA A 32 10.26 17.19 -6.11
N THR A 33 9.76 18.28 -6.71
CA THR A 33 9.51 19.55 -6.02
C THR A 33 8.05 19.95 -6.11
N MET A 34 7.61 20.82 -5.20
CA MET A 34 6.27 21.43 -5.27
C MET A 34 6.07 22.19 -6.59
N ASP A 35 7.13 22.78 -7.13
CA ASP A 35 7.09 23.48 -8.42
C ASP A 35 6.83 22.55 -9.60
N ASP A 36 7.37 21.33 -9.56
CA ASP A 36 7.11 20.30 -10.58
C ASP A 36 5.63 19.92 -10.59
N VAL A 37 5.03 19.75 -9.41
CA VAL A 37 3.60 19.44 -9.27
C VAL A 37 2.76 20.61 -9.77
N ALA A 38 3.06 21.84 -9.35
CA ALA A 38 2.33 23.03 -9.78
C ALA A 38 2.38 23.21 -11.30
N LYS A 39 3.54 23.04 -11.93
CA LYS A 39 3.73 23.09 -13.40
C LYS A 39 2.93 21.99 -14.09
N LYS A 40 2.98 20.76 -13.60
CA LYS A 40 2.32 19.62 -14.24
C LYS A 40 0.80 19.74 -14.20
N ILE A 41 0.23 20.26 -13.10
CA ILE A 41 -1.23 20.49 -12.96
C ILE A 41 -1.71 21.79 -13.63
N GLY A 42 -0.80 22.72 -13.96
CA GLY A 42 -1.12 23.99 -14.60
C GLY A 42 -1.64 25.06 -13.64
N VAL A 43 -1.19 25.07 -12.38
CA VAL A 43 -1.54 26.09 -11.38
C VAL A 43 -0.33 26.89 -10.93
N SER A 44 -0.57 28.05 -10.31
CA SER A 44 0.53 28.79 -9.69
C SER A 44 1.07 28.08 -8.45
N LYS A 45 2.35 28.27 -8.14
CA LYS A 45 2.99 27.76 -6.92
C LYS A 45 2.21 28.18 -5.66
N GLY A 46 1.80 29.46 -5.59
CA GLY A 46 1.01 29.97 -4.46
C GLY A 46 -0.33 29.26 -4.29
N ALA A 47 -1.01 28.91 -5.40
CA ALA A 47 -2.25 28.16 -5.35
C ALA A 47 -2.05 26.75 -4.78
N LEU A 48 -0.96 26.06 -5.15
CA LEU A 48 -0.64 24.74 -4.61
C LEU A 48 -0.35 24.79 -3.11
N TYR A 49 0.42 25.79 -2.65
CA TYR A 49 0.75 25.93 -1.22
C TYR A 49 -0.46 26.27 -0.33
N LEU A 50 -1.56 26.78 -0.88
CA LEU A 50 -2.83 26.94 -0.16
C LEU A 50 -3.49 25.59 0.19
N TYR A 51 -3.24 24.54 -0.60
CA TYR A 51 -3.76 23.19 -0.35
C TYR A 51 -2.81 22.33 0.46
N PHE A 52 -1.52 22.45 0.19
CA PHE A 52 -0.47 21.63 0.82
C PHE A 52 0.73 22.49 1.16
N PRO A 53 0.96 22.82 2.44
CA PRO A 53 2.04 23.70 2.89
C PRO A 53 3.44 23.18 2.60
N SER A 54 3.61 21.85 2.47
CA SER A 54 4.91 21.21 2.23
C SER A 54 4.77 19.98 1.34
N LYS A 55 5.92 19.48 0.86
CA LYS A 55 6.00 18.21 0.12
C LYS A 55 5.63 17.02 1.03
N GLU A 56 5.99 17.10 2.29
CA GLU A 56 5.63 16.12 3.32
C GLU A 56 4.12 16.05 3.55
N ASP A 57 3.43 17.20 3.65
CA ASP A 57 1.97 17.24 3.79
C ASP A 57 1.27 16.67 2.55
N LEU A 58 1.78 16.96 1.38
CA LEU A 58 1.30 16.42 0.11
C LEU A 58 1.48 14.90 0.07
N PHE A 59 2.66 14.42 0.47
CA PHE A 59 2.95 12.99 0.54
C PHE A 59 2.10 12.29 1.61
N GLU A 60 1.93 12.86 2.80
CA GLU A 60 1.04 12.33 3.84
C GLU A 60 -0.40 12.18 3.30
N ALA A 61 -0.88 13.19 2.56
CA ALA A 61 -2.22 13.13 1.99
C ALA A 61 -2.37 12.02 0.93
N ILE A 62 -1.33 11.75 0.13
CA ILE A 62 -1.30 10.59 -0.77
C ILE A 62 -1.32 9.30 0.03
N CYS A 63 -0.48 9.16 1.05
CA CYS A 63 -0.43 7.96 1.90
C CYS A 63 -1.76 7.64 2.55
N ARG A 64 -2.57 8.63 2.92
CA ARG A 64 -3.90 8.44 3.54
C ARG A 64 -4.92 7.77 2.61
N THR A 65 -4.72 7.79 1.31
CA THR A 65 -5.61 7.09 0.35
C THR A 65 -5.27 5.62 0.18
N GLN A 66 -4.03 5.23 0.49
CA GLN A 66 -3.50 3.90 0.21
C GLN A 66 -4.19 2.75 1.00
N PRO A 67 -4.53 2.91 2.30
CA PRO A 67 -5.21 1.85 3.05
C PRO A 67 -6.60 1.52 2.51
N LEU A 68 -7.33 2.50 1.97
CA LEU A 68 -8.61 2.27 1.30
C LEU A 68 -8.42 1.47 0.02
N ALA A 69 -7.45 1.84 -0.81
CA ALA A 69 -7.11 1.10 -2.03
C ALA A 69 -6.71 -0.36 -1.71
N LEU A 70 -5.88 -0.58 -0.68
CA LEU A 70 -5.54 -1.93 -0.21
C LEU A 70 -6.81 -2.71 0.19
N LYS A 71 -7.71 -2.08 0.95
CA LYS A 71 -8.96 -2.71 1.37
C LYS A 71 -9.81 -3.15 0.17
N GLU A 72 -9.98 -2.29 -0.81
CA GLU A 72 -10.73 -2.59 -2.04
C GLU A 72 -10.09 -3.74 -2.83
N ILE A 73 -8.76 -3.72 -3.00
CA ILE A 73 -8.02 -4.77 -3.68
C ILE A 73 -8.18 -6.11 -2.94
N LEU A 74 -8.03 -6.12 -1.61
CA LEU A 74 -8.22 -7.32 -0.79
C LEU A 74 -9.62 -7.91 -0.97
N TYR A 75 -10.65 -7.12 -0.68
CA TYR A 75 -12.03 -7.62 -0.71
C TYR A 75 -12.47 -8.02 -2.11
N SER A 76 -12.06 -7.29 -3.15
CA SER A 76 -12.37 -7.66 -4.54
C SER A 76 -11.62 -8.91 -5.03
N SER A 77 -10.45 -9.21 -4.46
CA SER A 77 -9.68 -10.40 -4.84
C SER A 77 -10.19 -11.67 -4.17
N PHE A 78 -10.77 -11.57 -2.96
CA PHE A 78 -11.22 -12.72 -2.17
C PHE A 78 -12.76 -12.78 -2.03
N SER A 79 -13.49 -12.12 -2.93
CA SER A 79 -14.96 -12.01 -2.85
C SER A 79 -15.70 -13.33 -3.04
N ASP A 80 -15.22 -14.23 -3.91
CA ASP A 80 -15.91 -15.46 -4.27
C ASP A 80 -15.59 -16.66 -3.35
N GLY A 81 -14.52 -16.59 -2.56
CA GLY A 81 -14.11 -17.59 -1.57
C GLY A 81 -13.80 -19.00 -2.12
N LYS A 82 -13.89 -19.21 -3.45
CA LYS A 82 -13.84 -20.54 -4.06
C LYS A 82 -12.42 -21.02 -4.39
N ASN A 83 -11.48 -20.09 -4.63
CA ASN A 83 -10.10 -20.40 -4.99
C ASN A 83 -9.12 -19.49 -4.25
N PRO A 84 -8.72 -19.83 -3.02
CA PRO A 84 -7.81 -19.00 -2.22
C PRO A 84 -6.46 -18.73 -2.91
N VAL A 85 -5.90 -19.73 -3.61
CA VAL A 85 -4.62 -19.61 -4.32
C VAL A 85 -4.74 -18.66 -5.53
N GLY A 86 -5.79 -18.84 -6.33
CA GLY A 86 -6.07 -17.93 -7.45
C GLY A 86 -6.36 -16.51 -6.97
N SER A 87 -7.10 -16.35 -5.88
CA SER A 87 -7.36 -15.06 -5.23
C SER A 87 -6.08 -14.40 -4.75
N ALA A 88 -5.17 -15.14 -4.14
CA ALA A 88 -3.87 -14.64 -3.68
C ALA A 88 -2.94 -14.23 -4.84
N SER A 89 -2.97 -14.96 -5.95
CA SER A 89 -2.26 -14.58 -7.17
C SER A 89 -2.83 -13.29 -7.77
N GLY A 90 -4.14 -13.22 -7.94
CA GLY A 90 -4.82 -12.02 -8.45
C GLY A 90 -4.65 -10.80 -7.55
N PHE A 91 -4.62 -11.00 -6.23
CA PHE A 91 -4.29 -9.95 -5.27
C PHE A 91 -2.87 -9.41 -5.51
N PHE A 92 -1.87 -10.29 -5.64
CA PHE A 92 -0.49 -9.89 -5.92
C PHE A 92 -0.38 -9.06 -7.20
N ASP A 93 -1.03 -9.50 -8.29
CA ASP A 93 -1.03 -8.79 -9.57
C ASP A 93 -1.68 -7.40 -9.47
N LYS A 94 -2.79 -7.30 -8.74
CA LYS A 94 -3.46 -6.00 -8.50
C LYS A 94 -2.60 -5.07 -7.64
N MET A 95 -1.91 -5.60 -6.62
CA MET A 95 -0.98 -4.84 -5.80
C MET A 95 0.18 -4.30 -6.64
N LEU A 96 0.79 -5.13 -7.50
CA LEU A 96 1.84 -4.67 -8.41
C LEU A 96 1.33 -3.60 -9.39
N LYS A 97 0.12 -3.76 -9.92
CA LYS A 97 -0.49 -2.74 -10.79
C LYS A 97 -0.71 -1.42 -10.07
N GLN A 98 -1.14 -1.47 -8.80
CA GLN A 98 -1.45 -0.28 -8.00
C GLN A 98 -0.19 0.45 -7.53
N TYR A 99 0.82 -0.29 -7.08
CA TYR A 99 1.99 0.25 -6.37
C TYR A 99 3.31 0.05 -7.12
N GLY A 100 3.37 -0.92 -8.05
CA GLY A 100 4.59 -1.36 -8.70
C GLY A 100 5.05 -0.50 -9.90
N SER A 101 4.40 0.63 -10.20
CA SER A 101 4.79 1.51 -11.33
C SER A 101 6.21 2.08 -11.16
N ASN A 102 6.67 2.26 -9.94
CA ASN A 102 8.06 2.57 -9.59
C ASN A 102 8.46 1.86 -8.28
N PRO A 103 8.88 0.60 -8.33
CA PRO A 103 9.26 -0.14 -7.13
C PRO A 103 10.39 0.54 -6.33
N GLY A 104 11.26 1.30 -7.00
CA GLY A 104 12.35 2.06 -6.37
C GLY A 104 11.88 3.21 -5.49
N LEU A 105 10.68 3.77 -5.74
CA LEU A 105 10.14 4.90 -4.98
C LEU A 105 9.94 4.54 -3.50
N GLY A 106 9.45 3.34 -3.20
CA GLY A 106 9.28 2.86 -1.83
C GLY A 106 10.59 2.86 -1.05
N PHE A 107 11.67 2.33 -1.65
CA PHE A 107 13.01 2.30 -1.03
C PHE A 107 13.59 3.69 -0.84
N GLU A 108 13.43 4.57 -1.81
CA GLU A 108 13.84 5.97 -1.69
C GLU A 108 13.16 6.63 -0.50
N ILE A 109 11.84 6.44 -0.35
CA ILE A 109 11.06 6.99 0.75
C ILE A 109 11.51 6.40 2.10
N PHE A 110 11.76 5.09 2.21
CA PHE A 110 12.32 4.48 3.42
C PHE A 110 13.69 5.06 3.76
N SER A 111 14.55 5.25 2.76
CA SER A 111 15.86 5.88 2.94
C SER A 111 15.73 7.33 3.43
N GLU A 112 14.86 8.14 2.84
CA GLU A 112 14.62 9.51 3.28
C GLU A 112 14.02 9.56 4.70
N ALA A 113 13.10 8.68 5.05
CA ALA A 113 12.49 8.58 6.37
C ALA A 113 13.50 8.24 7.47
N SER A 114 14.62 7.58 7.14
CA SER A 114 15.72 7.34 8.11
C SER A 114 16.31 8.65 8.64
N ARG A 115 16.23 9.74 7.87
CA ARG A 115 16.83 11.06 8.15
C ARG A 115 15.76 12.14 8.37
N ASN A 116 14.54 11.95 7.90
CA ASN A 116 13.43 12.90 8.04
C ASN A 116 12.39 12.39 9.05
N PRO A 117 12.31 12.98 10.28
CA PRO A 117 11.36 12.55 11.31
C PRO A 117 9.89 12.70 10.90
N VAL A 118 9.57 13.68 10.04
CA VAL A 118 8.19 13.89 9.55
C VAL A 118 7.79 12.72 8.65
N LEU A 119 8.61 12.38 7.66
CA LEU A 119 8.37 11.23 6.79
C LEU A 119 8.30 9.92 7.58
N ARG A 120 9.19 9.72 8.57
CA ARG A 120 9.15 8.54 9.44
C ARG A 120 7.81 8.39 10.14
N ARG A 121 7.25 9.50 10.64
CA ARG A 121 5.92 9.51 11.28
C ARG A 121 4.82 9.15 10.28
N VAL A 122 4.86 9.72 9.08
CA VAL A 122 3.92 9.42 8.00
C VAL A 122 3.96 7.93 7.66
N LEU A 123 5.14 7.39 7.38
CA LEU A 123 5.29 5.96 7.04
C LEU A 123 4.82 5.03 8.16
N ARG A 124 5.17 5.34 9.43
CA ARG A 124 4.72 4.54 10.56
C ARG A 124 3.20 4.50 10.64
N LYS A 125 2.55 5.65 10.53
CA LYS A 125 1.09 5.75 10.54
C LYS A 125 0.47 4.94 9.39
N THR A 126 1.01 5.07 8.17
CA THR A 126 0.55 4.30 7.00
C THR A 126 0.70 2.81 7.20
N GLN A 127 1.83 2.35 7.78
CA GLN A 127 2.06 0.94 8.09
C GLN A 127 1.09 0.42 9.17
N ASP A 128 0.79 1.24 10.19
CA ASP A 128 -0.19 0.87 11.22
C ASP A 128 -1.60 0.76 10.62
N GLU A 129 -1.97 1.65 9.70
CA GLU A 129 -3.25 1.60 8.96
C GLU A 129 -3.33 0.37 8.04
N PHE A 130 -2.27 0.04 7.30
CA PHE A 130 -2.19 -1.20 6.51
C PHE A 130 -2.31 -2.45 7.40
N THR A 131 -1.61 -2.46 8.53
CA THR A 131 -1.70 -3.55 9.51
C THR A 131 -3.15 -3.72 9.98
N GLY A 132 -3.85 -2.62 10.28
CA GLY A 132 -5.25 -2.64 10.69
C GLY A 132 -6.18 -3.22 9.61
N VAL A 133 -6.01 -2.82 8.35
CA VAL A 133 -6.80 -3.35 7.22
C VAL A 133 -6.59 -4.85 7.06
N LEU A 134 -5.34 -5.31 7.07
CA LEU A 134 -5.02 -6.74 6.96
C LEU A 134 -5.51 -7.55 8.16
N THR A 135 -5.33 -7.03 9.38
CA THR A 135 -5.83 -7.69 10.60
C THR A 135 -7.35 -7.89 10.54
N GLY A 136 -8.09 -6.85 10.14
CA GLY A 136 -9.54 -6.94 9.99
C GLY A 136 -9.97 -7.95 8.91
N PHE A 137 -9.23 -8.04 7.81
CA PHE A 137 -9.44 -9.07 6.80
C PHE A 137 -9.15 -10.48 7.32
N LEU A 138 -8.02 -10.68 8.00
CA LEU A 138 -7.63 -11.96 8.60
C LEU A 138 -8.61 -12.42 9.67
N GLU A 139 -9.20 -11.51 10.46
CA GLU A 139 -10.27 -11.83 11.40
C GLU A 139 -11.52 -12.41 10.70
N GLN A 140 -11.89 -11.86 9.55
CA GLN A 140 -12.99 -12.42 8.75
C GLN A 140 -12.65 -13.81 8.21
N MET A 141 -11.40 -14.02 7.77
CA MET A 141 -10.92 -15.34 7.35
C MET A 141 -10.93 -16.34 8.52
N ARG A 142 -10.53 -15.91 9.73
CA ARG A 142 -10.59 -16.73 10.95
C ARG A 142 -12.02 -17.13 11.30
N LYS A 143 -12.98 -16.23 11.20
CA LYS A 143 -14.41 -16.56 11.39
C LYS A 143 -14.93 -17.60 10.38
N LYS A 144 -14.34 -17.66 9.19
CA LYS A 144 -14.63 -18.68 8.17
C LYS A 144 -13.77 -19.94 8.32
N GLN A 145 -12.98 -20.07 9.40
CA GLN A 145 -12.07 -21.19 9.67
C GLN A 145 -10.97 -21.38 8.62
N LEU A 146 -10.62 -20.31 7.88
CA LEU A 146 -9.55 -20.32 6.89
C LEU A 146 -8.20 -19.88 7.47
N VAL A 147 -8.20 -19.35 8.69
CA VAL A 147 -7.01 -18.93 9.46
C VAL A 147 -7.16 -19.51 10.86
N SER A 148 -6.08 -20.09 11.41
CA SER A 148 -6.07 -20.70 12.72
C SER A 148 -6.43 -19.71 13.83
N ALA A 149 -7.11 -20.22 14.90
CA ALA A 149 -7.57 -19.40 16.01
C ALA A 149 -6.43 -18.91 16.91
N ASP A 150 -5.32 -19.64 16.97
CA ASP A 150 -4.16 -19.41 17.82
C ASP A 150 -3.13 -18.39 17.25
N LEU A 151 -3.28 -17.98 15.98
CA LEU A 151 -2.37 -17.03 15.36
C LEU A 151 -2.57 -15.59 15.88
N ASP A 152 -1.47 -14.91 16.18
CA ASP A 152 -1.47 -13.46 16.38
C ASP A 152 -1.66 -12.76 15.02
N LEU A 153 -2.87 -12.28 14.78
CA LEU A 153 -3.24 -11.68 13.50
C LEU A 153 -2.53 -10.37 13.23
N VAL A 154 -2.13 -9.62 14.25
CA VAL A 154 -1.37 -8.37 14.08
C VAL A 154 0.05 -8.68 13.60
N SER A 155 0.69 -9.66 14.23
CA SER A 155 2.03 -10.12 13.81
C SER A 155 2.00 -10.76 12.43
N LEU A 156 0.95 -11.54 12.10
CA LEU A 156 0.77 -12.13 10.79
C LEU A 156 0.56 -11.04 9.71
N ALA A 157 -0.25 -10.02 9.98
CA ALA A 157 -0.43 -8.88 9.08
C ALA A 157 0.89 -8.16 8.79
N ARG A 158 1.70 -7.91 9.82
CA ARG A 158 3.04 -7.33 9.66
C ARG A 158 3.98 -8.22 8.84
N ALA A 159 3.94 -9.54 9.05
CA ALA A 159 4.73 -10.48 8.26
C ALA A 159 4.33 -10.47 6.78
N LEU A 160 3.04 -10.39 6.48
CA LEU A 160 2.54 -10.28 5.09
C LEU A 160 2.99 -8.97 4.41
N ILE A 161 2.94 -7.85 5.13
CA ILE A 161 3.47 -6.56 4.64
C ILE A 161 4.97 -6.67 4.38
N ALA A 162 5.73 -7.26 5.30
CA ALA A 162 7.16 -7.44 5.16
C ALA A 162 7.52 -8.36 3.97
N LEU A 163 6.76 -9.45 3.77
CA LEU A 163 6.93 -10.34 2.62
C LEU A 163 6.70 -9.58 1.30
N TYR A 164 5.60 -8.81 1.19
CA TYR A 164 5.31 -8.03 0.00
C TYR A 164 6.42 -7.00 -0.29
N ASN A 165 6.82 -6.20 0.70
CA ASN A 165 7.90 -5.22 0.55
C ASN A 165 9.26 -5.89 0.20
N GLY A 166 9.53 -7.07 0.76
CA GLY A 166 10.72 -7.85 0.41
C GLY A 166 10.71 -8.31 -1.05
N LEU A 167 9.56 -8.74 -1.56
CA LEU A 167 9.41 -9.11 -2.98
C LEU A 167 9.54 -7.90 -3.91
N GLU A 168 9.00 -6.73 -3.53
CA GLU A 168 9.25 -5.49 -4.28
C GLU A 168 10.75 -5.16 -4.35
N SER A 169 11.49 -5.36 -3.25
CA SER A 169 12.95 -5.21 -3.24
C SER A 169 13.65 -6.13 -4.25
N MET A 170 13.20 -7.39 -4.32
CA MET A 170 13.75 -8.36 -5.25
C MET A 170 13.44 -8.01 -6.72
N LEU A 171 12.25 -7.47 -7.00
CA LEU A 171 11.89 -6.98 -8.33
C LEU A 171 12.83 -5.84 -8.78
N VAL A 172 13.15 -4.88 -7.90
CA VAL A 172 14.14 -3.82 -8.16
C VAL A 172 15.52 -4.42 -8.47
N SER A 173 15.87 -5.54 -7.85
CA SER A 173 17.14 -6.25 -8.05
C SER A 173 17.15 -7.19 -9.25
N GLY A 174 16.06 -7.26 -10.03
CA GLY A 174 15.97 -8.02 -11.27
C GLY A 174 15.24 -9.36 -11.17
N LEU A 175 14.60 -9.69 -10.03
CA LEU A 175 13.72 -10.85 -9.97
C LEU A 175 12.55 -10.64 -10.94
N SER A 176 12.16 -11.68 -11.68
CA SER A 176 10.99 -11.59 -12.56
C SER A 176 9.68 -11.56 -11.74
N VAL A 177 8.63 -10.94 -12.32
CA VAL A 177 7.29 -10.89 -11.70
C VAL A 177 6.76 -12.31 -11.44
N ASP A 178 7.04 -13.27 -12.32
CA ASP A 178 6.58 -14.65 -12.15
C ASP A 178 7.30 -15.36 -10.99
N GLU A 179 8.58 -15.10 -10.79
CA GLU A 179 9.31 -15.61 -9.62
C GLU A 179 8.82 -14.98 -8.32
N ALA A 180 8.61 -13.67 -8.31
CA ALA A 180 8.06 -12.96 -7.16
C ALA A 180 6.65 -13.48 -6.80
N ARG A 181 5.78 -13.70 -7.81
CA ARG A 181 4.44 -14.27 -7.61
C ARG A 181 4.51 -15.70 -7.04
N ARG A 182 5.41 -16.54 -7.54
CA ARG A 182 5.61 -17.89 -6.97
C ARG A 182 6.07 -17.82 -5.52
N ALA A 183 7.04 -16.96 -5.19
CA ALA A 183 7.52 -16.78 -3.83
C ALA A 183 6.42 -16.23 -2.91
N TRP A 184 5.58 -15.31 -3.38
CA TRP A 184 4.40 -14.85 -2.68
C TRP A 184 3.46 -16.00 -2.31
N LEU A 185 3.09 -16.84 -3.28
CA LEU A 185 2.17 -17.96 -3.08
C LEU A 185 2.75 -19.02 -2.14
N GLU A 186 4.02 -19.35 -2.27
CA GLU A 186 4.69 -20.31 -1.36
C GLU A 186 4.82 -19.74 0.06
N GLY A 187 5.14 -18.45 0.20
CA GLY A 187 5.15 -17.78 1.51
C GLY A 187 3.78 -17.82 2.19
N LEU A 188 2.70 -17.55 1.46
CA LEU A 188 1.34 -17.65 1.99
C LEU A 188 0.99 -19.09 2.38
N LYS A 189 1.30 -20.08 1.54
CA LYS A 189 1.09 -21.49 1.87
C LYS A 189 1.80 -21.86 3.18
N ALA A 190 3.07 -21.49 3.33
CA ALA A 190 3.83 -21.76 4.54
C ALA A 190 3.21 -21.10 5.78
N MET A 191 2.69 -19.88 5.68
CA MET A 191 2.09 -19.14 6.79
C MET A 191 0.70 -19.71 7.20
N PHE A 192 -0.08 -20.22 6.23
CA PHE A 192 -1.47 -20.63 6.49
C PHE A 192 -1.68 -22.14 6.58
N MET A 193 -0.84 -23.00 5.95
CA MET A 193 -1.06 -24.44 5.92
C MET A 193 -0.53 -25.18 7.16
N HIS A 194 0.41 -24.62 7.92
CA HIS A 194 0.87 -25.23 9.17
C HIS A 194 -0.19 -25.21 10.29
N SER A 195 -1.28 -24.48 10.11
CA SER A 195 -2.39 -24.39 11.07
C SER A 195 -3.33 -25.61 11.06
N ASN A 196 -3.30 -26.45 10.02
CA ASN A 196 -4.23 -27.58 9.87
C ASN A 196 -3.68 -28.95 10.34
N THR A 197 -2.40 -29.03 10.72
CA THR A 197 -1.79 -30.34 11.08
C THR A 197 -2.19 -30.83 12.47
N HIS A 198 -2.77 -29.98 13.32
CA HIS A 198 -3.24 -30.41 14.66
C HIS A 198 -4.67 -30.98 14.70
N LEU A 199 -5.43 -30.88 13.61
CA LEU A 199 -6.80 -31.44 13.54
C LEU A 199 -6.85 -32.91 13.14
N HIS A 200 -5.77 -33.50 12.63
CA HIS A 200 -5.72 -34.92 12.23
C HIS A 200 -5.02 -35.85 13.21
N SER A 201 -4.53 -35.36 14.36
CA SER A 201 -3.88 -36.20 15.37
C SER A 201 -4.75 -36.56 16.55
N GLN A 202 -6.07 -36.30 16.50
CA GLN A 202 -7.05 -36.67 17.54
C GLN A 202 -8.27 -37.42 16.99
N LEU A 203 -8.11 -38.23 15.92
CA LEU A 203 -9.10 -39.21 15.51
C LEU A 203 -8.52 -40.60 15.57
#